data_116b9f11bfc0ff0fa77ce9fd3682fd0d
#
_entry.id   116b9f11bfc0ff0fa77ce9fd3682fd0d
#
_cell.length_a   1.000
_cell.length_b   1.000
_cell.length_c   1.000
_cell.angle_alpha   90.00
_cell.angle_beta   90.00
_cell.angle_gamma   90.00
#
_symmetry.space_group_name_H-M   'P 1'
#
loop_
_entity.id
_entity.type
_entity.pdbx_description
1 polymer ?
#
loop_
_entity_poly.entity_id
_entity_poly.type
_entity_poly.pdbx_seq_one_letter_code
_entity_poly.pdbx_strand_id
1 'polypeptide(L)'
;GKEDQQTLDEYLTVVRETEKRLENLKKSPIPAVDVSDSQRPPRALNLNEQVESMLDLVALALWTDSTRCVSYMLGNSNSRMIFDFLGIKEQHHYLSHFFRNFSRSNIDGLLKISLWHMEKFDYLLNKLKSYKDHNGTLLDHSVVLFGSGMGHSDNHTVTRIPLILAGQGGGMLKTGRYLRYAKNQELGRLHLALMQKFGVATDSFAGTTSPLPGLDGSHFEPYQERPFVSWIKRAGDQITVQGRLRLSDDLNEAKVFYVDVEGKESIRIEVSFRDFHHFNLAYHCGTPITLKGEVVDQNGRLLIKKVKELKSLHGRMPGTLNG
;
A
#
# COMPACT_ATOMS: atom_id res chain seq x y z
N GLY A 1 31.01 -26.87 22.02
CA GLY A 1 31.23 -25.48 22.48
C GLY A 1 29.95 -24.73 22.76
N LYS A 2 30.04 -23.44 23.05
CA LYS A 2 28.83 -22.63 23.31
C LYS A 2 27.91 -22.55 22.10
N GLU A 3 28.44 -22.50 20.89
CA GLU A 3 27.70 -22.54 19.63
C GLU A 3 26.96 -23.87 19.44
N ASP A 4 27.59 -25.00 19.81
CA ASP A 4 26.92 -26.31 19.69
C ASP A 4 25.75 -26.42 20.68
N GLN A 5 25.89 -25.84 21.89
CA GLN A 5 24.81 -25.78 22.87
C GLN A 5 23.65 -24.93 22.38
N GLN A 6 23.93 -23.77 21.79
CA GLN A 6 22.91 -22.90 21.22
C GLN A 6 22.15 -23.59 20.07
N THR A 7 22.87 -24.24 19.16
CA THR A 7 22.29 -25.00 18.04
C THR A 7 21.43 -26.17 18.55
N LEU A 8 21.88 -26.85 19.62
CA LEU A 8 21.10 -27.93 20.25
C LEU A 8 19.83 -27.38 20.93
N ASP A 9 19.92 -26.26 21.61
CA ASP A 9 18.75 -25.63 22.26
C ASP A 9 17.75 -25.12 21.23
N GLU A 10 18.18 -24.55 20.11
CA GLU A 10 17.34 -24.19 18.99
C GLU A 10 16.63 -25.41 18.39
N TYR A 11 17.37 -26.50 18.15
CA TYR A 11 16.79 -27.76 17.66
C TYR A 11 15.75 -28.34 18.63
N LEU A 12 16.07 -28.41 19.92
CA LEU A 12 15.15 -28.90 20.94
C LEU A 12 13.90 -28.02 21.07
N THR A 13 14.04 -26.71 20.86
CA THR A 13 12.92 -25.79 20.84
C THR A 13 12.00 -26.09 19.68
N VAL A 14 12.52 -26.27 18.47
CA VAL A 14 11.72 -26.64 17.27
C VAL A 14 11.02 -27.99 17.47
N VAL A 15 11.71 -28.98 18.05
CA VAL A 15 11.09 -30.28 18.36
C VAL A 15 9.92 -30.12 19.34
N ARG A 16 10.11 -29.38 20.44
CA ARG A 16 9.05 -29.14 21.43
C ARG A 16 7.86 -28.37 20.85
N GLU A 17 8.11 -27.39 20.00
CA GLU A 17 7.04 -26.66 19.31
C GLU A 17 6.28 -27.56 18.34
N THR A 18 6.98 -28.44 17.64
CA THR A 18 6.35 -29.44 16.76
C THR A 18 5.52 -30.44 17.56
N GLU A 19 6.02 -30.93 18.69
CA GLU A 19 5.27 -31.83 19.58
C GLU A 19 3.99 -31.15 20.11
N LYS A 20 4.09 -29.91 20.60
CA LYS A 20 2.92 -29.11 21.04
C LYS A 20 1.92 -28.91 19.92
N ARG A 21 2.40 -28.67 18.70
CA ARG A 21 1.55 -28.52 17.51
C ARG A 21 0.80 -29.81 17.22
N LEU A 22 1.49 -30.95 17.24
CA LEU A 22 0.88 -32.27 17.06
C LEU A 22 -0.12 -32.61 18.18
N GLU A 23 0.17 -32.25 19.43
CA GLU A 23 -0.77 -32.40 20.53
C GLU A 23 -2.03 -31.54 20.36
N ASN A 24 -1.86 -30.30 19.92
CA ASN A 24 -2.98 -29.41 19.64
C ASN A 24 -3.82 -29.91 18.45
N LEU A 25 -3.19 -30.43 17.40
CA LEU A 25 -3.89 -31.08 16.29
C LEU A 25 -4.69 -32.32 16.72
N LYS A 26 -4.20 -33.09 17.71
CA LYS A 26 -4.93 -34.21 18.29
C LYS A 26 -6.13 -33.78 19.15
N LYS A 27 -6.05 -32.60 19.79
CA LYS A 27 -7.09 -32.06 20.67
C LYS A 27 -8.15 -31.23 19.93
N SER A 28 -7.79 -30.65 18.80
CA SER A 28 -8.72 -29.91 17.94
C SER A 28 -9.23 -30.88 16.87
N PRO A 29 -10.53 -31.19 16.82
CA PRO A 29 -11.06 -31.93 15.70
C PRO A 29 -10.83 -31.06 14.44
N ILE A 30 -9.84 -31.46 13.63
CA ILE A 30 -9.70 -30.92 12.29
C ILE A 30 -11.03 -31.19 11.59
N PRO A 31 -11.75 -30.17 11.12
CA PRO A 31 -12.97 -30.44 10.37
C PRO A 31 -12.62 -31.42 9.26
N ALA A 32 -13.31 -32.53 9.20
CA ALA A 32 -13.12 -33.52 8.13
C ALA A 32 -13.48 -32.79 6.82
N VAL A 33 -12.48 -32.31 6.13
CA VAL A 33 -12.65 -31.69 4.80
C VAL A 33 -12.63 -32.88 3.84
N ASP A 34 -13.78 -33.25 3.32
CA ASP A 34 -13.86 -34.16 2.20
C ASP A 34 -13.34 -33.45 0.94
N VAL A 35 -12.07 -33.64 0.67
CA VAL A 35 -11.44 -33.15 -0.55
C VAL A 35 -11.74 -34.18 -1.65
N SER A 36 -12.88 -34.04 -2.28
CA SER A 36 -13.23 -34.85 -3.45
C SER A 36 -12.30 -34.54 -4.63
N ASP A 37 -12.11 -35.50 -5.52
CA ASP A 37 -11.31 -35.28 -6.77
C ASP A 37 -11.84 -34.12 -7.63
N SER A 38 -13.13 -33.77 -7.49
CA SER A 38 -13.74 -32.61 -8.14
C SER A 38 -13.24 -31.28 -7.63
N GLN A 39 -12.56 -31.21 -6.47
CA GLN A 39 -11.95 -30.01 -5.92
C GLN A 39 -10.48 -29.85 -6.31
N ARG A 40 -9.90 -30.82 -7.00
CA ARG A 40 -8.54 -30.66 -7.55
C ARG A 40 -8.56 -29.67 -8.70
N PRO A 41 -7.69 -28.65 -8.67
CA PRO A 41 -7.59 -27.73 -9.79
C PRO A 41 -7.26 -28.50 -11.09
N PRO A 42 -7.87 -28.14 -12.24
CA PRO A 42 -7.50 -28.71 -13.52
C PRO A 42 -6.03 -28.45 -13.83
N ARG A 43 -5.42 -29.31 -14.66
CA ARG A 43 -3.98 -29.23 -14.99
C ARG A 43 -3.58 -27.97 -15.78
N ALA A 44 -4.51 -27.36 -16.48
CA ALA A 44 -4.29 -26.12 -17.26
C ALA A 44 -5.25 -25.05 -16.77
N LEU A 45 -4.80 -24.22 -15.85
CA LEU A 45 -5.52 -23.06 -15.33
C LEU A 45 -5.00 -21.80 -16.01
N ASN A 46 -5.88 -20.88 -16.35
CA ASN A 46 -5.48 -19.50 -16.60
C ASN A 46 -5.05 -18.82 -15.28
N LEU A 47 -4.42 -17.66 -15.39
CA LEU A 47 -3.92 -16.94 -14.22
C LEU A 47 -5.00 -16.67 -13.17
N ASN A 48 -6.21 -16.30 -13.58
CA ASN A 48 -7.30 -16.00 -12.67
C ASN A 48 -7.69 -17.24 -11.86
N GLU A 49 -7.84 -18.37 -12.51
CA GLU A 49 -8.18 -19.66 -11.87
C GLU A 49 -7.05 -20.16 -10.96
N GLN A 50 -5.78 -19.97 -11.39
CA GLN A 50 -4.62 -20.31 -10.55
C GLN A 50 -4.63 -19.52 -9.24
N VAL A 51 -4.85 -18.21 -9.32
CA VAL A 51 -4.89 -17.34 -8.13
C VAL A 51 -6.05 -17.75 -7.22
N GLU A 52 -7.24 -17.94 -7.75
CA GLU A 52 -8.40 -18.38 -6.94
C GLU A 52 -8.15 -19.73 -6.26
N SER A 53 -7.60 -20.68 -6.98
CA SER A 53 -7.23 -21.99 -6.42
C SER A 53 -6.21 -21.86 -5.28
N MET A 54 -5.21 -20.99 -5.44
CA MET A 54 -4.23 -20.73 -4.37
C MET A 54 -4.87 -20.05 -3.16
N LEU A 55 -5.78 -19.11 -3.36
CA LEU A 55 -6.50 -18.46 -2.28
C LEU A 55 -7.44 -19.42 -1.56
N ASP A 56 -8.05 -20.37 -2.27
CA ASP A 56 -8.83 -21.47 -1.67
C ASP A 56 -7.96 -22.36 -0.78
N LEU A 57 -6.75 -22.71 -1.25
CA LEU A 57 -5.81 -23.49 -0.46
C LEU A 57 -5.32 -22.72 0.78
N VAL A 58 -5.08 -21.42 0.65
CA VAL A 58 -4.73 -20.54 1.78
C VAL A 58 -5.85 -20.56 2.83
N ALA A 59 -7.08 -20.35 2.40
CA ALA A 59 -8.24 -20.36 3.31
C ALA A 59 -8.45 -21.71 3.96
N LEU A 60 -8.31 -22.80 3.21
CA LEU A 60 -8.39 -24.16 3.71
C LEU A 60 -7.29 -24.48 4.73
N ALA A 61 -6.04 -24.10 4.44
CA ALA A 61 -4.92 -24.35 5.34
C ALA A 61 -5.07 -23.60 6.68
N LEU A 62 -5.62 -22.38 6.65
CA LEU A 62 -5.96 -21.63 7.86
C LEU A 62 -7.14 -22.27 8.61
N TRP A 63 -8.19 -22.69 7.88
CA TRP A 63 -9.35 -23.33 8.45
C TRP A 63 -9.04 -24.66 9.17
N THR A 64 -8.18 -25.47 8.56
CA THR A 64 -7.74 -26.76 9.12
C THR A 64 -6.63 -26.63 10.16
N ASP A 65 -6.23 -25.41 10.53
CA ASP A 65 -5.07 -25.12 11.39
C ASP A 65 -3.76 -25.81 10.93
N SER A 66 -3.67 -26.12 9.63
CA SER A 66 -2.43 -26.65 9.03
C SER A 66 -1.32 -25.60 9.07
N THR A 67 -1.70 -24.32 9.05
CA THR A 67 -0.83 -23.17 9.32
C THR A 67 -1.63 -22.02 9.92
N ARG A 68 -0.97 -21.15 10.68
CA ARG A 68 -1.56 -19.92 11.23
C ARG A 68 -0.98 -18.66 10.60
N CYS A 69 0.02 -18.81 9.74
CA CYS A 69 0.65 -17.69 9.06
C CYS A 69 0.91 -18.04 7.60
N VAL A 70 0.47 -17.18 6.69
CA VAL A 70 0.63 -17.35 5.24
C VAL A 70 1.13 -16.05 4.64
N SER A 71 2.09 -16.16 3.73
CA SER A 71 2.50 -15.07 2.85
C SER A 71 2.30 -15.52 1.41
N TYR A 72 1.57 -14.72 0.63
CA TYR A 72 1.29 -15.01 -0.77
C TYR A 72 1.56 -13.77 -1.64
N MET A 73 2.44 -13.91 -2.62
CA MET A 73 2.77 -12.85 -3.54
C MET A 73 1.93 -12.99 -4.81
N LEU A 74 0.89 -12.15 -4.96
CA LEU A 74 0.02 -12.09 -6.13
C LEU A 74 0.74 -11.60 -7.39
N GLY A 75 1.75 -10.76 -7.24
CA GLY A 75 2.51 -10.21 -8.34
C GLY A 75 3.90 -9.78 -7.95
N ASN A 76 4.83 -9.89 -8.88
CA ASN A 76 6.20 -9.42 -8.72
C ASN A 76 6.33 -8.01 -9.29
N SER A 77 7.09 -7.14 -8.64
CA SER A 77 7.32 -5.75 -9.07
C SER A 77 7.95 -5.64 -10.47
N ASN A 78 8.72 -6.64 -10.91
CA ASN A 78 9.29 -6.73 -12.26
C ASN A 78 8.55 -7.78 -13.10
N SER A 79 7.25 -7.88 -12.95
CA SER A 79 6.44 -8.88 -13.64
C SER A 79 6.32 -8.58 -15.13
N ARG A 80 6.73 -9.53 -15.96
CA ARG A 80 6.43 -9.56 -17.40
C ARG A 80 5.06 -10.17 -17.70
N MET A 81 4.25 -10.38 -16.70
CA MET A 81 2.93 -10.99 -16.80
C MET A 81 2.01 -10.15 -17.70
N ILE A 82 1.27 -10.82 -18.54
CA ILE A 82 0.24 -10.25 -19.40
C ILE A 82 -1.12 -10.73 -18.88
N PHE A 83 -2.03 -9.79 -18.69
CA PHE A 83 -3.39 -10.06 -18.21
C PHE A 83 -4.35 -10.15 -19.40
N ASP A 84 -4.12 -11.15 -20.27
CA ASP A 84 -4.87 -11.34 -21.53
C ASP A 84 -6.36 -11.61 -21.30
N PHE A 85 -6.70 -12.28 -20.23
CA PHE A 85 -8.09 -12.52 -19.80
C PHE A 85 -8.84 -11.23 -19.42
N LEU A 86 -8.13 -10.10 -19.16
CA LEU A 86 -8.70 -8.76 -19.01
C LEU A 86 -8.72 -7.97 -20.33
N GLY A 87 -8.31 -8.59 -21.44
CA GLY A 87 -8.16 -7.95 -22.74
C GLY A 87 -6.92 -7.06 -22.85
N ILE A 88 -5.92 -7.26 -21.99
CA ILE A 88 -4.68 -6.50 -21.93
C ILE A 88 -3.59 -7.31 -22.63
N LYS A 89 -2.88 -6.68 -23.58
CA LYS A 89 -1.80 -7.30 -24.35
C LYS A 89 -0.40 -6.91 -23.88
N GLU A 90 -0.31 -5.81 -23.13
CA GLU A 90 0.94 -5.28 -22.64
C GLU A 90 1.34 -5.93 -21.31
N GLN A 91 2.64 -5.98 -21.05
CA GLN A 91 3.17 -6.49 -19.80
C GLN A 91 2.84 -5.56 -18.62
N HIS A 92 2.49 -6.11 -17.47
CA HIS A 92 2.14 -5.34 -16.27
C HIS A 92 3.20 -4.31 -15.88
N HIS A 93 4.48 -4.72 -15.84
CA HIS A 93 5.57 -3.81 -15.51
C HIS A 93 5.68 -2.64 -16.50
N TYR A 94 5.49 -2.89 -17.81
CA TYR A 94 5.46 -1.83 -18.80
C TYR A 94 4.32 -0.83 -18.56
N LEU A 95 3.12 -1.33 -18.25
CA LEU A 95 1.97 -0.49 -17.91
C LEU A 95 2.18 0.30 -16.63
N SER A 96 2.93 -0.22 -15.67
CA SER A 96 3.21 0.44 -14.41
C SER A 96 4.05 1.72 -14.57
N HIS A 97 4.82 1.83 -15.66
CA HIS A 97 5.52 3.06 -16.08
C HIS A 97 4.63 3.97 -16.94
N PHE A 98 3.44 4.25 -16.45
CA PHE A 98 2.39 4.91 -17.22
C PHE A 98 2.70 6.38 -17.59
N PHE A 99 3.61 7.06 -16.88
CA PHE A 99 4.05 8.40 -17.27
C PHE A 99 5.02 8.40 -18.45
N ARG A 100 5.91 7.40 -18.53
CA ARG A 100 6.84 7.27 -19.65
C ARG A 100 6.13 6.78 -20.91
N ASN A 101 5.16 5.90 -20.74
CA ASN A 101 4.42 5.24 -21.80
C ASN A 101 2.98 5.74 -21.82
N PHE A 102 2.79 7.05 -21.67
CA PHE A 102 1.49 7.64 -21.51
C PHE A 102 0.56 7.38 -22.69
N SER A 103 -0.48 6.59 -22.40
CA SER A 103 -1.66 6.49 -23.25
C SER A 103 -2.87 6.21 -22.36
N ARG A 104 -4.04 6.63 -22.81
CA ARG A 104 -5.30 6.33 -22.11
C ARG A 104 -5.49 4.83 -21.94
N SER A 105 -5.19 4.07 -22.98
CA SER A 105 -5.27 2.61 -22.99
C SER A 105 -4.38 1.97 -21.92
N ASN A 106 -3.15 2.46 -21.72
CA ASN A 106 -2.23 1.93 -20.70
C ASN A 106 -2.72 2.21 -19.28
N ILE A 107 -3.27 3.40 -19.04
CA ILE A 107 -3.86 3.76 -17.74
C ILE A 107 -5.09 2.89 -17.46
N ASP A 108 -5.98 2.74 -18.44
CA ASP A 108 -7.17 1.91 -18.31
C ASP A 108 -6.79 0.43 -18.11
N GLY A 109 -5.72 -0.04 -18.76
CA GLY A 109 -5.16 -1.37 -18.54
C GLY A 109 -4.62 -1.56 -17.11
N LEU A 110 -3.84 -0.61 -16.61
CA LEU A 110 -3.32 -0.65 -15.24
C LEU A 110 -4.44 -0.61 -14.19
N LEU A 111 -5.48 0.21 -14.44
CA LEU A 111 -6.66 0.27 -13.58
C LEU A 111 -7.39 -1.07 -13.54
N LYS A 112 -7.60 -1.72 -14.67
CA LYS A 112 -8.22 -3.06 -14.74
C LYS A 112 -7.43 -4.09 -13.94
N ILE A 113 -6.10 -4.10 -14.06
CA ILE A 113 -5.24 -4.98 -13.28
C ILE A 113 -5.37 -4.70 -11.79
N SER A 114 -5.38 -3.43 -11.40
CA SER A 114 -5.54 -3.03 -10.00
C SER A 114 -6.90 -3.46 -9.43
N LEU A 115 -7.97 -3.29 -10.19
CA LEU A 115 -9.32 -3.77 -9.81
C LEU A 115 -9.35 -5.29 -9.66
N TRP A 116 -8.74 -6.02 -10.59
CA TRP A 116 -8.64 -7.48 -10.49
C TRP A 116 -7.91 -7.92 -9.21
N HIS A 117 -6.82 -7.26 -8.82
CA HIS A 117 -6.15 -7.55 -7.55
C HIS A 117 -7.07 -7.31 -6.35
N MET A 118 -7.86 -6.24 -6.38
CA MET A 118 -8.86 -5.97 -5.33
C MET A 118 -9.96 -7.01 -5.29
N GLU A 119 -10.43 -7.49 -6.45
CA GLU A 119 -11.41 -8.58 -6.55
C GLU A 119 -10.85 -9.90 -5.96
N LYS A 120 -9.58 -10.20 -6.19
CA LYS A 120 -8.95 -11.39 -5.57
C LYS A 120 -8.78 -11.24 -4.07
N PHE A 121 -8.49 -10.04 -3.59
CA PHE A 121 -8.49 -9.77 -2.15
C PHE A 121 -9.90 -9.96 -1.56
N ASP A 122 -10.93 -9.39 -2.18
CA ASP A 122 -12.32 -9.59 -1.77
C ASP A 122 -12.74 -11.06 -1.80
N TYR A 123 -12.33 -11.80 -2.85
CA TYR A 123 -12.54 -13.24 -2.94
C TYR A 123 -12.02 -13.99 -1.70
N LEU A 124 -10.76 -13.70 -1.31
CA LEU A 124 -10.17 -14.31 -0.10
C LEU A 124 -10.97 -13.95 1.15
N LEU A 125 -11.35 -12.68 1.33
CA LEU A 125 -12.11 -12.25 2.50
C LEU A 125 -13.47 -12.95 2.58
N ASN A 126 -14.18 -13.09 1.47
CA ASN A 126 -15.45 -13.80 1.40
C ASN A 126 -15.26 -15.30 1.70
N LYS A 127 -14.17 -15.88 1.23
CA LYS A 127 -13.83 -17.28 1.53
C LYS A 127 -13.59 -17.49 3.03
N LEU A 128 -12.76 -16.64 3.65
CA LEU A 128 -12.52 -16.69 5.10
C LEU A 128 -13.80 -16.44 5.92
N LYS A 129 -14.68 -15.57 5.42
CA LYS A 129 -15.98 -15.31 6.05
C LYS A 129 -16.96 -16.48 5.92
N SER A 130 -16.81 -17.32 4.91
CA SER A 130 -17.67 -18.50 4.71
C SER A 130 -17.40 -19.63 5.71
N TYR A 131 -16.18 -19.72 6.23
CA TYR A 131 -15.81 -20.68 7.27
C TYR A 131 -16.25 -20.16 8.64
N LYS A 132 -17.15 -20.90 9.28
CA LYS A 132 -17.76 -20.49 10.57
C LYS A 132 -17.39 -21.48 11.67
N ASP A 133 -17.19 -20.95 12.86
CA ASP A 133 -17.13 -21.70 14.10
C ASP A 133 -18.21 -21.19 15.08
N HIS A 134 -18.17 -21.65 16.35
CA HIS A 134 -19.15 -21.23 17.36
C HIS A 134 -18.98 -19.79 17.85
N ASN A 135 -17.89 -19.13 17.49
CA ASN A 135 -17.56 -17.77 17.96
C ASN A 135 -17.54 -16.73 16.84
N GLY A 136 -17.84 -17.13 15.59
CA GLY A 136 -17.84 -16.20 14.45
C GLY A 136 -17.37 -16.86 13.16
N THR A 137 -16.61 -16.12 12.39
CA THR A 137 -16.03 -16.59 11.13
C THR A 137 -14.50 -16.63 11.23
N LEU A 138 -13.86 -17.40 10.35
CA LEU A 138 -12.41 -17.41 10.28
C LEU A 138 -11.83 -16.01 10.02
N LEU A 139 -12.55 -15.15 9.30
CA LEU A 139 -12.16 -13.75 9.10
C LEU A 139 -12.19 -12.94 10.39
N ASP A 140 -13.15 -13.17 11.29
CA ASP A 140 -13.23 -12.47 12.58
C ASP A 140 -12.00 -12.78 13.45
N HIS A 141 -11.44 -13.98 13.31
CA HIS A 141 -10.27 -14.44 14.05
C HIS A 141 -8.93 -14.23 13.32
N SER A 142 -8.98 -13.76 12.09
CA SER A 142 -7.79 -13.54 11.24
C SER A 142 -7.44 -12.06 11.11
N VAL A 143 -6.18 -11.81 10.71
CA VAL A 143 -5.72 -10.52 10.20
C VAL A 143 -5.15 -10.75 8.81
N VAL A 144 -5.72 -10.07 7.83
CA VAL A 144 -5.28 -10.15 6.43
C VAL A 144 -4.71 -8.79 6.04
N LEU A 145 -3.41 -8.75 5.78
CA LEU A 145 -2.72 -7.57 5.27
C LEU A 145 -2.57 -7.70 3.75
N PHE A 146 -3.14 -6.76 3.02
CA PHE A 146 -3.00 -6.65 1.57
C PHE A 146 -2.36 -5.31 1.22
N GLY A 147 -1.44 -5.32 0.26
CA GLY A 147 -0.81 -4.09 -0.19
C GLY A 147 0.23 -4.28 -1.25
N SER A 148 0.89 -3.18 -1.61
CA SER A 148 1.96 -3.13 -2.59
C SER A 148 3.26 -2.70 -1.91
N GLY A 149 4.40 -3.11 -2.49
CA GLY A 149 5.73 -2.64 -2.07
C GLY A 149 6.07 -1.22 -2.53
N MET A 150 5.24 -0.63 -3.38
CA MET A 150 5.45 0.71 -3.95
C MET A 150 4.19 1.56 -3.84
N GLY A 151 4.36 2.83 -3.47
CA GLY A 151 3.29 3.81 -3.47
C GLY A 151 3.08 4.48 -4.83
N HIS A 152 4.13 4.49 -5.66
CA HIS A 152 4.09 5.01 -7.03
C HIS A 152 4.97 4.16 -7.94
N SER A 153 4.35 3.49 -8.88
CA SER A 153 5.01 2.49 -9.73
C SER A 153 5.99 3.08 -10.73
N ASP A 154 5.67 4.23 -11.35
CA ASP A 154 6.51 4.82 -12.40
C ASP A 154 7.88 5.27 -11.88
N ASN A 155 7.93 5.73 -10.63
CA ASN A 155 9.14 6.24 -9.99
C ASN A 155 9.68 5.31 -8.90
N HIS A 156 9.07 4.14 -8.72
CA HIS A 156 9.46 3.13 -7.74
C HIS A 156 9.58 3.67 -6.30
N THR A 157 8.70 4.61 -5.93
CA THR A 157 8.76 5.15 -4.57
C THR A 157 8.18 4.17 -3.56
N VAL A 158 8.84 4.07 -2.42
CA VAL A 158 8.45 3.21 -1.28
C VAL A 158 7.69 3.99 -0.19
N THR A 159 7.28 5.21 -0.49
CA THR A 159 6.46 6.05 0.40
C THR A 159 4.98 5.98 -0.01
N ARG A 160 4.07 6.22 0.92
CA ARG A 160 2.62 6.16 0.69
C ARG A 160 2.16 4.85 0.09
N ILE A 161 2.67 3.78 0.65
CA ILE A 161 2.33 2.41 0.22
C ILE A 161 0.84 2.17 0.49
N PRO A 162 0.05 1.71 -0.50
CA PRO A 162 -1.32 1.33 -0.27
C PRO A 162 -1.36 0.05 0.58
N LEU A 163 -2.03 0.13 1.73
CA LEU A 163 -2.17 -0.99 2.66
C LEU A 163 -3.62 -1.10 3.13
N ILE A 164 -4.14 -2.31 3.12
CA ILE A 164 -5.45 -2.65 3.68
C ILE A 164 -5.25 -3.73 4.72
N LEU A 165 -5.83 -3.51 5.89
CA LEU A 165 -5.84 -4.48 6.98
C LEU A 165 -7.30 -4.90 7.21
N ALA A 166 -7.60 -6.17 6.97
CA ALA A 166 -8.93 -6.74 7.11
C ALA A 166 -8.95 -7.84 8.17
N GLY A 167 -10.16 -8.14 8.66
CA GLY A 167 -10.37 -9.06 9.79
C GLY A 167 -10.20 -8.37 11.14
N GLN A 168 -10.65 -9.03 12.19
CA GLN A 168 -10.67 -8.46 13.53
C GLN A 168 -9.55 -9.02 14.44
N GLY A 169 -8.90 -10.11 14.01
CA GLY A 169 -7.89 -10.79 14.82
C GLY A 169 -8.41 -11.20 16.20
N GLY A 170 -9.66 -11.65 16.29
CA GLY A 170 -10.29 -11.96 17.57
C GLY A 170 -10.57 -10.74 18.45
N GLY A 171 -10.77 -9.56 17.86
CA GLY A 171 -11.04 -8.30 18.56
C GLY A 171 -9.81 -7.44 18.81
N MET A 172 -8.62 -7.84 18.35
CA MET A 172 -7.39 -7.06 18.48
C MET A 172 -7.36 -5.80 17.60
N LEU A 173 -8.17 -5.78 16.53
CA LEU A 173 -8.22 -4.70 15.56
C LEU A 173 -9.61 -4.04 15.55
N LYS A 174 -9.64 -2.72 15.48
CA LYS A 174 -10.85 -1.97 15.20
C LYS A 174 -10.93 -1.65 13.72
N THR A 175 -11.83 -2.30 13.01
CA THR A 175 -12.02 -2.19 11.55
C THR A 175 -12.95 -1.05 11.14
N GLY A 176 -13.21 -0.89 9.83
CA GLY A 176 -14.11 0.12 9.28
C GLY A 176 -13.57 1.54 9.35
N ARG A 177 -12.24 1.72 9.35
CA ARG A 177 -11.59 3.02 9.51
C ARG A 177 -10.50 3.23 8.48
N TYR A 178 -10.29 4.48 8.14
CA TYR A 178 -9.10 4.95 7.44
C TYR A 178 -8.15 5.63 8.44
N LEU A 179 -6.93 5.10 8.56
CA LEU A 179 -5.92 5.66 9.45
C LEU A 179 -4.93 6.49 8.64
N ARG A 180 -4.93 7.79 8.86
CA ARG A 180 -4.02 8.73 8.22
C ARG A 180 -3.24 9.45 9.31
N TYR A 181 -1.94 9.25 9.35
CA TYR A 181 -1.05 9.76 10.39
C TYR A 181 -0.51 11.14 10.00
N ALA A 182 -0.23 11.98 11.00
CA ALA A 182 0.34 13.31 10.82
C ALA A 182 1.72 13.28 10.13
N LYS A 183 2.47 12.20 10.34
CA LYS A 183 3.79 11.96 9.74
C LYS A 183 3.84 10.60 9.08
N ASN A 184 4.71 10.43 8.09
CA ASN A 184 4.99 9.13 7.51
C ASN A 184 5.40 8.14 8.59
N GLN A 185 4.82 6.95 8.53
CA GLN A 185 5.12 5.85 9.43
C GLN A 185 5.95 4.80 8.70
N GLU A 186 6.91 4.23 9.39
CA GLU A 186 7.70 3.11 8.86
C GLU A 186 6.83 1.84 8.86
N LEU A 187 6.90 1.06 7.78
CA LEU A 187 6.13 -0.19 7.67
C LEU A 187 6.49 -1.18 8.78
N GLY A 188 7.75 -1.16 9.25
CA GLY A 188 8.20 -1.97 10.38
C GLY A 188 7.35 -1.78 11.63
N ARG A 189 6.85 -0.57 11.88
CA ARG A 189 5.97 -0.26 13.02
C ARG A 189 4.63 -0.99 12.95
N LEU A 190 4.07 -1.15 11.74
CA LEU A 190 2.86 -1.95 11.54
C LEU A 190 3.13 -3.42 11.88
N HIS A 191 4.21 -3.99 11.33
CA HIS A 191 4.58 -5.38 11.60
C HIS A 191 4.86 -5.61 13.08
N LEU A 192 5.62 -4.71 13.73
CA LEU A 192 5.87 -4.79 15.17
C LEU A 192 4.56 -4.78 15.99
N ALA A 193 3.62 -3.89 15.63
CA ALA A 193 2.32 -3.84 16.30
C ALA A 193 1.51 -5.14 16.12
N LEU A 194 1.52 -5.72 14.93
CA LEU A 194 0.85 -7.00 14.67
C LEU A 194 1.53 -8.15 15.43
N MET A 195 2.84 -8.26 15.39
CA MET A 195 3.60 -9.28 16.12
C MET A 195 3.27 -9.26 17.61
N GLN A 196 3.32 -8.07 18.23
CA GLN A 196 2.98 -7.91 19.65
C GLN A 196 1.52 -8.28 19.96
N LYS A 197 0.57 -7.91 19.08
CA LYS A 197 -0.84 -8.28 19.23
C LYS A 197 -1.06 -9.80 19.11
N PHE A 198 -0.26 -10.49 18.34
CA PHE A 198 -0.24 -11.96 18.26
C PHE A 198 0.57 -12.64 19.38
N GLY A 199 1.05 -11.88 20.37
CA GLY A 199 1.75 -12.41 21.53
C GLY A 199 3.23 -12.73 21.30
N VAL A 200 3.83 -12.25 20.20
CA VAL A 200 5.27 -12.38 19.98
C VAL A 200 5.99 -11.39 20.92
N ALA A 201 6.82 -11.94 21.83
CA ALA A 201 7.61 -11.15 22.76
C ALA A 201 8.82 -10.51 22.04
N THR A 202 8.58 -9.36 21.44
CA THR A 202 9.62 -8.57 20.77
C THR A 202 9.40 -7.09 20.97
N ASP A 203 10.50 -6.36 21.19
CA ASP A 203 10.50 -4.90 21.40
C ASP A 203 10.92 -4.14 20.13
N SER A 204 11.34 -4.85 19.08
CA SER A 204 11.82 -4.23 17.86
C SER A 204 11.57 -5.10 16.62
N PHE A 205 11.42 -4.45 15.48
CA PHE A 205 11.34 -5.10 14.17
C PHE A 205 11.79 -4.13 13.06
N ALA A 206 12.63 -4.60 12.13
CA ALA A 206 13.10 -3.84 10.97
C ALA A 206 13.62 -2.43 11.31
N GLY A 207 14.39 -2.32 12.42
CA GLY A 207 14.97 -1.06 12.87
C GLY A 207 14.03 -0.16 13.66
N THR A 208 12.77 -0.53 13.88
CA THR A 208 11.82 0.22 14.70
C THR A 208 11.63 -0.42 16.08
N THR A 209 11.43 0.41 17.11
CA THR A 209 11.17 -0.02 18.50
C THR A 209 9.82 0.47 19.00
N SER A 210 9.04 1.14 18.17
CA SER A 210 7.75 1.73 18.53
C SER A 210 6.66 1.15 17.62
N PRO A 211 5.70 0.38 18.15
CA PRO A 211 4.60 -0.17 17.35
C PRO A 211 3.71 0.94 16.77
N LEU A 212 3.02 0.64 15.67
CA LEU A 212 2.07 1.56 15.05
C LEU A 212 0.83 1.73 15.94
N PRO A 213 0.50 2.95 16.39
CA PRO A 213 -0.67 3.18 17.24
C PRO A 213 -1.97 3.19 16.42
N GLY A 214 -3.10 3.05 17.09
CA GLY A 214 -4.43 3.27 16.53
C GLY A 214 -5.08 2.03 15.92
N LEU A 215 -4.40 0.91 15.76
CA LEU A 215 -4.97 -0.30 15.16
C LEU A 215 -6.17 -0.87 15.96
N ASP A 216 -6.14 -0.73 17.27
CA ASP A 216 -7.18 -1.15 18.21
C ASP A 216 -8.19 -0.04 18.58
N GLY A 217 -8.07 1.13 17.97
CA GLY A 217 -8.85 2.32 18.31
C GLY A 217 -8.19 3.22 19.35
N SER A 218 -6.98 2.89 19.80
CA SER A 218 -6.18 3.76 20.65
C SER A 218 -5.88 5.10 19.94
N HIS A 219 -5.53 6.10 20.73
CA HIS A 219 -5.21 7.42 20.21
C HIS A 219 -3.96 7.41 19.35
N PHE A 220 -3.99 8.17 18.26
CA PHE A 220 -2.83 8.49 17.43
C PHE A 220 -2.96 9.94 16.95
N GLU A 221 -1.84 10.55 16.55
CA GLU A 221 -1.85 11.89 15.95
C GLU A 221 -2.31 11.79 14.48
N PRO A 222 -3.56 12.21 14.17
CA PRO A 222 -4.07 12.13 12.80
C PRO A 222 -3.45 13.21 11.92
N TYR A 223 -3.45 12.94 10.63
CA TYR A 223 -3.15 13.97 9.64
C TYR A 223 -4.16 15.12 9.78
N GLN A 224 -3.64 16.31 9.86
CA GLN A 224 -4.45 17.53 9.78
C GLN A 224 -4.25 18.14 8.40
N GLU A 225 -5.36 18.44 7.72
CA GLU A 225 -5.27 19.24 6.51
C GLU A 225 -4.58 20.56 6.84
N ARG A 226 -3.54 20.88 6.08
CA ARG A 226 -2.89 22.17 6.27
C ARG A 226 -3.87 23.27 5.90
N PRO A 227 -3.98 24.31 6.73
CA PRO A 227 -4.86 25.42 6.43
C PRO A 227 -4.45 26.07 5.10
N PHE A 228 -5.41 26.65 4.47
CA PHE A 228 -5.23 27.36 3.20
C PHE A 228 -4.23 28.51 3.33
N VAL A 229 -3.48 28.78 2.26
CA VAL A 229 -2.36 29.74 2.26
C VAL A 229 -2.85 31.16 2.49
N SER A 230 -2.61 31.71 3.67
CA SER A 230 -3.10 33.05 4.06
C SER A 230 -2.38 34.22 3.39
N TRP A 231 -1.20 34.00 2.82
CA TRP A 231 -0.38 35.06 2.23
C TRP A 231 -0.60 35.28 0.72
N ILE A 232 -1.36 34.42 0.03
CA ILE A 232 -1.86 34.68 -1.32
C ILE A 232 -3.15 35.49 -1.22
N LYS A 233 -3.08 36.75 -1.63
CA LYS A 233 -4.16 37.71 -1.31
C LYS A 233 -5.24 37.89 -2.36
N ARG A 234 -4.96 37.65 -3.67
CA ARG A 234 -5.92 37.95 -4.75
C ARG A 234 -5.84 36.94 -5.90
N ALA A 235 -6.98 36.57 -6.45
CA ALA A 235 -7.04 35.91 -7.74
C ALA A 235 -6.55 36.86 -8.86
N GLY A 236 -5.83 36.32 -9.83
CA GLY A 236 -5.22 37.08 -10.91
C GLY A 236 -3.77 37.54 -10.67
N ASP A 237 -3.29 37.49 -9.43
CA ASP A 237 -1.91 37.87 -9.11
C ASP A 237 -0.91 36.91 -9.79
N GLN A 238 0.16 37.48 -10.35
CA GLN A 238 1.32 36.72 -10.80
C GLN A 238 2.25 36.56 -9.63
N ILE A 239 2.61 35.34 -9.30
CA ILE A 239 3.55 35.09 -8.21
C ILE A 239 4.75 34.29 -8.66
N THR A 240 5.88 34.54 -8.01
CA THR A 240 7.08 33.74 -8.11
C THR A 240 7.33 33.09 -6.75
N VAL A 241 7.49 31.79 -6.73
CA VAL A 241 7.70 31.05 -5.49
C VAL A 241 8.94 30.18 -5.61
N GLN A 242 9.72 30.15 -4.53
CA GLN A 242 10.86 29.26 -4.39
C GLN A 242 10.59 28.30 -3.23
N GLY A 243 10.84 27.03 -3.44
CA GLY A 243 10.61 26.02 -2.41
C GLY A 243 10.81 24.61 -2.92
N ARG A 244 10.46 23.65 -2.09
CA ARG A 244 10.49 22.23 -2.46
C ARG A 244 9.09 21.75 -2.81
N LEU A 245 8.99 20.98 -3.90
CA LEU A 245 7.75 20.36 -4.28
C LEU A 245 7.43 19.18 -3.33
N ARG A 246 6.18 19.12 -2.95
CA ARG A 246 5.57 17.97 -2.28
C ARG A 246 4.28 17.60 -3.00
N LEU A 247 4.10 16.32 -3.27
CA LEU A 247 2.84 15.83 -3.86
C LEU A 247 1.74 15.86 -2.80
N SER A 248 0.49 16.10 -3.22
CA SER A 248 -0.65 15.99 -2.31
C SER A 248 -0.73 14.58 -1.70
N ASP A 249 -1.01 14.52 -0.42
CA ASP A 249 -1.24 13.26 0.28
C ASP A 249 -2.67 12.74 0.09
N ASP A 250 -3.55 13.54 -0.55
CA ASP A 250 -4.91 13.14 -0.86
C ASP A 250 -4.97 12.39 -2.19
N LEU A 251 -5.49 11.17 -2.16
CA LEU A 251 -5.64 10.31 -3.35
C LEU A 251 -6.58 10.91 -4.39
N ASN A 252 -7.55 11.74 -3.98
CA ASN A 252 -8.46 12.46 -4.87
C ASN A 252 -7.79 13.65 -5.56
N GLU A 253 -6.61 14.03 -5.11
CA GLU A 253 -5.84 15.17 -5.61
C GLU A 253 -4.60 14.73 -6.40
N ALA A 254 -4.72 13.72 -7.26
CA ALA A 254 -3.60 13.13 -8.00
C ALA A 254 -2.76 14.11 -8.86
N LYS A 255 -3.27 15.31 -9.10
CA LYS A 255 -2.59 16.39 -9.88
C LYS A 255 -2.26 17.61 -9.03
N VAL A 256 -2.30 17.47 -7.72
CA VAL A 256 -2.04 18.56 -6.81
C VAL A 256 -0.66 18.40 -6.20
N PHE A 257 0.13 19.43 -6.32
CA PHE A 257 1.40 19.57 -5.64
C PHE A 257 1.31 20.71 -4.63
N TYR A 258 2.18 20.65 -3.64
CA TYR A 258 2.44 21.76 -2.74
C TYR A 258 3.87 22.22 -2.90
N VAL A 259 4.10 23.53 -2.85
CA VAL A 259 5.44 24.07 -2.69
C VAL A 259 5.63 24.43 -1.23
N ASP A 260 6.53 23.75 -0.58
CA ASP A 260 6.93 24.04 0.79
C ASP A 260 7.92 25.20 0.76
N VAL A 261 7.51 26.36 1.23
CA VAL A 261 8.28 27.60 1.26
C VAL A 261 8.82 27.80 2.67
N GLU A 262 10.12 28.07 2.80
CA GLU A 262 10.74 28.28 4.11
C GLU A 262 10.12 29.46 4.85
N GLY A 263 9.71 29.22 6.11
CA GLY A 263 9.07 30.21 6.98
C GLY A 263 7.65 30.64 6.59
N LYS A 264 7.00 29.93 5.65
CA LYS A 264 5.65 30.22 5.19
C LYS A 264 4.81 28.95 5.06
N GLU A 265 3.51 29.13 4.94
CA GLU A 265 2.60 28.03 4.61
C GLU A 265 2.86 27.51 3.18
N SER A 266 2.70 26.20 3.00
CA SER A 266 2.85 25.57 1.69
C SER A 266 1.78 26.06 0.71
N ILE A 267 2.17 26.27 -0.54
CA ILE A 267 1.26 26.68 -1.60
C ILE A 267 0.73 25.49 -2.35
N ARG A 268 -0.57 25.41 -2.48
CA ARG A 268 -1.24 24.42 -3.32
C ARG A 268 -1.13 24.80 -4.80
N ILE A 269 -0.71 23.84 -5.62
CA ILE A 269 -0.60 23.98 -7.06
C ILE A 269 -1.41 22.88 -7.72
N GLU A 270 -2.39 23.27 -8.53
CA GLU A 270 -3.08 22.34 -9.40
C GLU A 270 -2.48 22.43 -10.80
N VAL A 271 -1.94 21.31 -11.28
CA VAL A 271 -1.28 21.28 -12.58
C VAL A 271 -2.16 20.62 -13.63
N SER A 272 -2.02 21.09 -14.88
CA SER A 272 -2.65 20.43 -16.00
C SER A 272 -2.05 19.03 -16.16
N PHE A 273 -2.80 18.14 -16.78
CA PHE A 273 -2.31 16.79 -17.10
C PHE A 273 -1.02 16.82 -17.95
N ARG A 274 -0.88 17.81 -18.82
CA ARG A 274 0.30 18.03 -19.67
C ARG A 274 1.53 18.39 -18.84
N ASP A 275 1.36 19.17 -17.79
CA ASP A 275 2.46 19.70 -16.98
C ASP A 275 2.83 18.74 -15.84
N PHE A 276 1.97 17.79 -15.50
CA PHE A 276 2.14 16.87 -14.38
C PHE A 276 3.47 16.11 -14.44
N HIS A 277 3.92 15.71 -15.62
CA HIS A 277 5.19 15.01 -15.79
C HIS A 277 6.37 15.83 -15.30
N HIS A 278 6.43 17.10 -15.63
CA HIS A 278 7.53 18.01 -15.24
C HIS A 278 7.52 18.25 -13.72
N PHE A 279 6.35 18.44 -13.13
CA PHE A 279 6.20 18.58 -11.68
C PHE A 279 6.58 17.32 -10.93
N ASN A 280 6.18 16.18 -11.44
CA ASN A 280 6.50 14.89 -10.84
C ASN A 280 8.01 14.62 -10.90
N LEU A 281 8.66 14.94 -12.02
CA LEU A 281 10.11 14.83 -12.14
C LEU A 281 10.83 15.74 -11.13
N ALA A 282 10.40 17.00 -11.00
CA ALA A 282 10.94 17.95 -10.04
C ALA A 282 10.76 17.48 -8.58
N TYR A 283 9.61 16.90 -8.26
CA TYR A 283 9.33 16.31 -6.94
C TYR A 283 10.32 15.19 -6.61
N HIS A 284 10.56 14.27 -7.56
CA HIS A 284 11.42 13.11 -7.33
C HIS A 284 12.91 13.47 -7.26
N CYS A 285 13.33 14.52 -7.96
CA CYS A 285 14.70 15.03 -7.82
C CYS A 285 14.98 15.67 -6.46
N GLY A 286 13.94 16.01 -5.67
CA GLY A 286 14.07 16.62 -4.34
C GLY A 286 14.75 17.97 -4.33
N THR A 287 15.00 18.56 -5.50
CA THR A 287 15.70 19.85 -5.64
C THR A 287 14.74 21.01 -5.39
N PRO A 288 15.19 22.10 -4.75
CA PRO A 288 14.41 23.33 -4.68
C PRO A 288 14.10 23.86 -6.08
N ILE A 289 12.89 24.37 -6.26
CA ILE A 289 12.41 24.92 -7.53
C ILE A 289 12.08 26.39 -7.41
N THR A 290 12.12 27.08 -8.53
CA THR A 290 11.45 28.36 -8.74
C THR A 290 10.25 28.13 -9.66
N LEU A 291 9.09 28.58 -9.22
CA LEU A 291 7.83 28.47 -9.96
C LEU A 291 7.22 29.86 -10.15
N LYS A 292 6.81 30.15 -11.38
CA LYS A 292 5.98 31.33 -11.71
C LYS A 292 4.62 30.87 -12.20
N GLY A 293 3.57 31.45 -11.66
CA GLY A 293 2.21 31.11 -12.04
C GLY A 293 1.20 32.18 -11.68
N GLU A 294 -0.02 31.99 -12.11
CA GLU A 294 -1.15 32.87 -11.86
C GLU A 294 -2.01 32.29 -10.73
N VAL A 295 -2.35 33.14 -9.77
CA VAL A 295 -3.27 32.81 -8.69
C VAL A 295 -4.69 32.83 -9.21
N VAL A 296 -5.43 31.79 -8.95
CA VAL A 296 -6.86 31.64 -9.36
C VAL A 296 -7.68 31.32 -8.12
N ASP A 297 -8.87 31.89 -8.04
CA ASP A 297 -9.88 31.48 -7.06
C ASP A 297 -10.70 30.32 -7.66
N GLN A 298 -10.77 29.23 -6.94
CA GLN A 298 -11.62 28.10 -7.27
C GLN A 298 -12.46 27.73 -6.04
N ASN A 299 -13.72 28.09 -6.07
CA ASN A 299 -14.68 27.83 -4.98
C ASN A 299 -14.22 28.35 -3.61
N GLY A 300 -13.72 29.60 -3.58
CA GLY A 300 -13.23 30.22 -2.36
C GLY A 300 -11.83 29.77 -1.92
N ARG A 301 -11.11 29.01 -2.76
CA ARG A 301 -9.72 28.60 -2.53
C ARG A 301 -8.80 29.23 -3.56
N LEU A 302 -7.79 29.94 -3.09
CA LEU A 302 -6.76 30.49 -3.93
C LEU A 302 -5.69 29.41 -4.21
N LEU A 303 -5.36 29.18 -5.46
CA LEU A 303 -4.36 28.20 -5.88
C LEU A 303 -3.59 28.73 -7.09
N ILE A 304 -2.41 28.17 -7.37
CA ILE A 304 -1.68 28.51 -8.57
C ILE A 304 -2.17 27.61 -9.71
N LYS A 305 -2.72 28.24 -10.75
CA LYS A 305 -2.97 27.64 -12.07
C LYS A 305 -2.13 28.32 -13.13
N LYS A 306 -2.15 27.79 -14.34
CA LYS A 306 -1.39 28.34 -15.48
C LYS A 306 0.06 28.60 -15.12
N VAL A 307 0.76 27.55 -14.68
CA VAL A 307 2.19 27.64 -14.42
C VAL A 307 2.90 28.06 -15.68
N LYS A 308 3.61 29.19 -15.63
CA LYS A 308 4.34 29.76 -16.76
C LYS A 308 5.78 29.31 -16.80
N GLU A 309 6.36 29.04 -15.66
CA GLU A 309 7.76 28.68 -15.55
C GLU A 309 8.00 27.79 -14.34
N LEU A 310 8.73 26.71 -14.55
CA LEU A 310 9.24 25.83 -13.50
C LEU A 310 10.73 25.62 -13.75
N LYS A 311 11.59 26.05 -12.83
CA LYS A 311 13.03 25.89 -12.90
C LYS A 311 13.60 25.24 -11.66
N SER A 312 14.60 24.38 -11.83
CA SER A 312 15.42 23.90 -10.71
C SER A 312 16.41 24.99 -10.30
N LEU A 313 16.66 25.13 -8.99
CA LEU A 313 17.67 26.07 -8.48
C LEU A 313 19.10 25.56 -8.66
N HIS A 314 19.30 24.27 -8.94
CA HIS A 314 20.64 23.64 -8.98
C HIS A 314 21.02 23.02 -10.33
N GLY A 315 20.36 23.35 -11.42
CA GLY A 315 20.72 22.87 -12.75
C GLY A 315 19.56 22.76 -13.74
N ARG A 316 19.87 22.41 -14.99
CA ARG A 316 18.86 22.17 -16.02
C ARG A 316 18.06 20.92 -15.69
N MET A 317 16.77 21.07 -15.47
CA MET A 317 15.86 19.95 -15.56
C MET A 317 15.74 19.51 -17.01
N PRO A 318 15.71 18.19 -17.30
CA PRO A 318 15.37 17.72 -18.64
C PRO A 318 13.94 18.17 -18.96
N GLY A 319 13.79 19.01 -19.98
CA GLY A 319 12.49 19.51 -20.43
C GLY A 319 12.01 20.74 -19.64
N THR A 320 12.57 21.91 -19.94
CA THR A 320 11.97 23.18 -19.52
C THR A 320 10.66 23.40 -20.29
N LEU A 321 9.59 23.74 -19.54
CA LEU A 321 8.39 24.32 -20.11
C LEU A 321 8.81 25.64 -20.82
N ASN A 322 9.02 25.60 -22.12
CA ASN A 322 9.00 26.79 -22.94
C ASN A 322 7.54 27.03 -23.35
N GLY A 323 7.03 28.19 -22.99
CA GLY A 323 5.66 28.65 -23.18
C GLY A 323 5.12 28.59 -24.61
#